data_b3b30afe8b4c279609b55ab0911299d0
#
_entry.id   b3b30afe8b4c279609b55ab0911299d0
#
_cell.length_a   1.000
_cell.length_b   1.000
_cell.length_c   1.000
_cell.angle_alpha   90.00
_cell.angle_beta   90.00
_cell.angle_gamma   90.00
#
_symmetry.space_group_name_H-M   'P 1'
#
loop_
_entity.id
_entity.type
_entity.pdbx_description
1 polymer ?
#
loop_
_entity_poly.entity_id
_entity_poly.type
_entity_poly.pdbx_seq_one_letter_code
_entity_poly.pdbx_strand_id
1 'polypeptide(L)'
;QSIYAFSGSILPLFTRFCEEVGYGQELKITRTYRNAQEIINIAGTFIQKNAAQIRKELISPKRITNPVIIHTYSETTEKKEEKQKGGKYYNLGVAINRAIEEVLEFNAAEGKSNVASILLIGRYGFDARNMCYSKDFNFDEKSGKVYSSKYGSKVKLQFLTAHSSKGLSADNVIIINAKDETYGFPSKVDDDPVLNLVVSNDVSYNYAEERRLFYVALTRTKNRVFIVTPEKRPSDFIKELLSEPQNYPNVTLKGELKTDFTLSSTVRDRCPICGYPMQFRWNKNYGLKLWICTNDQEICGFMTNDKRGGELSIQKCDWCKDGYLIVKQGRSGYILGCTNYKQDKSGCGRLLNQTHYFAWRNNDFGQLDHSSVRPSFMDQQASAPQKEVVPEMIPIKQTL
;
A
#
# COMPACT_ATOMS: atom_id res chain seq x y z
N GLN A 1 -15.25 2.67 -11.68
CA GLN A 1 -14.25 1.89 -10.97
C GLN A 1 -14.86 1.28 -9.71
N SER A 2 -14.69 -0.02 -9.52
CA SER A 2 -15.08 -0.69 -8.27
C SER A 2 -14.03 -0.35 -7.20
N ILE A 3 -14.47 0.26 -6.10
CA ILE A 3 -13.64 0.59 -4.93
C ILE A 3 -14.25 0.02 -3.64
N TYR A 4 -15.18 -0.89 -3.77
CA TYR A 4 -15.89 -1.54 -2.65
C TYR A 4 -15.69 -3.07 -2.70
N ALA A 5 -14.46 -3.52 -2.94
CA ALA A 5 -14.13 -4.95 -2.90
C ALA A 5 -14.47 -5.55 -1.54
N PHE A 6 -14.20 -4.81 -0.44
CA PHE A 6 -14.57 -5.18 0.93
C PHE A 6 -16.07 -5.41 1.14
N SER A 7 -16.94 -4.91 0.25
CA SER A 7 -18.39 -5.13 0.28
C SER A 7 -18.84 -6.15 -0.77
N GLY A 8 -17.94 -7.01 -1.27
CA GLY A 8 -18.26 -8.05 -2.24
C GLY A 8 -18.37 -7.58 -3.70
N SER A 9 -17.88 -6.38 -4.04
CA SER A 9 -17.87 -5.88 -5.40
C SER A 9 -16.75 -6.53 -6.21
N ILE A 10 -17.10 -7.42 -7.14
CA ILE A 10 -16.16 -8.21 -7.95
C ILE A 10 -16.10 -7.63 -9.37
N LEU A 11 -14.91 -7.18 -9.80
CA LEU A 11 -14.70 -6.59 -11.12
C LEU A 11 -15.01 -7.55 -12.27
N PRO A 12 -14.64 -8.84 -12.25
CA PRO A 12 -14.98 -9.81 -13.28
C PRO A 12 -16.48 -9.94 -13.59
N LEU A 13 -17.36 -9.83 -12.60
CA LEU A 13 -18.82 -9.85 -12.83
C LEU A 13 -19.27 -8.73 -13.76
N PHE A 14 -18.61 -7.59 -13.71
CA PHE A 14 -18.91 -6.48 -14.60
C PHE A 14 -18.25 -6.64 -15.97
N THR A 15 -16.98 -7.05 -16.02
CA THR A 15 -16.23 -7.15 -17.28
C THR A 15 -16.66 -8.32 -18.15
N ARG A 16 -17.18 -9.39 -17.57
CA ARG A 16 -17.68 -10.59 -18.27
C ARG A 16 -19.21 -10.66 -18.37
N PHE A 17 -19.90 -9.61 -17.96
CA PHE A 17 -21.36 -9.63 -17.89
C PHE A 17 -22.01 -10.08 -19.20
N CYS A 18 -21.58 -9.52 -20.34
CA CYS A 18 -22.12 -9.88 -21.65
C CYS A 18 -21.77 -11.31 -22.07
N GLU A 19 -20.62 -11.83 -21.63
CA GLU A 19 -20.19 -13.20 -21.89
C GLU A 19 -21.00 -14.20 -21.06
N GLU A 20 -21.24 -13.91 -19.79
CA GLU A 20 -21.93 -14.80 -18.85
C GLU A 20 -23.44 -14.81 -19.09
N VAL A 21 -24.03 -13.68 -19.48
CA VAL A 21 -25.48 -13.58 -19.75
C VAL A 21 -25.84 -14.02 -21.19
N GLY A 22 -24.83 -14.10 -22.07
CA GLY A 22 -24.99 -14.55 -23.45
C GLY A 22 -25.63 -13.54 -24.39
N TYR A 23 -26.13 -12.41 -23.90
CA TYR A 23 -26.61 -11.31 -24.70
C TYR A 23 -26.37 -9.99 -23.96
N GLY A 24 -26.10 -8.95 -24.69
CA GLY A 24 -25.87 -7.62 -24.14
C GLY A 24 -25.12 -6.72 -25.11
N GLN A 25 -25.29 -5.42 -24.96
CA GLN A 25 -24.55 -4.43 -25.71
C GLN A 25 -23.70 -3.58 -24.76
N GLU A 26 -22.40 -3.58 -24.96
CA GLU A 26 -21.50 -2.72 -24.22
C GLU A 26 -21.47 -1.32 -24.83
N LEU A 27 -21.89 -0.33 -24.05
CA LEU A 27 -21.82 1.09 -24.42
C LEU A 27 -20.78 1.80 -23.57
N LYS A 28 -19.82 2.46 -24.22
CA LYS A 28 -18.74 3.21 -23.57
C LYS A 28 -19.03 4.72 -23.61
N ILE A 29 -19.18 5.33 -22.45
CA ILE A 29 -19.20 6.79 -22.36
C ILE A 29 -17.74 7.28 -22.47
N THR A 30 -17.39 7.97 -23.54
CA THR A 30 -16.03 8.42 -23.84
C THR A 30 -15.82 9.92 -23.58
N ARG A 31 -16.89 10.69 -23.35
CA ARG A 31 -16.81 12.13 -23.13
C ARG A 31 -17.12 12.49 -21.67
N THR A 32 -16.32 13.40 -21.11
CA THR A 32 -16.55 13.94 -19.77
C THR A 32 -16.42 15.47 -19.77
N TYR A 33 -17.20 16.11 -18.91
CA TYR A 33 -17.21 17.56 -18.73
C TYR A 33 -16.74 17.98 -17.33
N ARG A 34 -16.43 17.02 -16.46
CA ARG A 34 -16.02 17.29 -15.08
C ARG A 34 -14.55 17.71 -15.03
N ASN A 35 -13.69 16.81 -15.41
CA ASN A 35 -12.25 16.97 -15.28
C ASN A 35 -11.64 17.64 -16.52
N ALA A 36 -10.54 18.36 -16.35
CA ALA A 36 -9.70 18.76 -17.45
C ALA A 36 -8.97 17.55 -18.07
N GLN A 37 -8.60 17.65 -19.34
CA GLN A 37 -7.97 16.54 -20.08
C GLN A 37 -6.66 16.10 -19.43
N GLU A 38 -5.90 17.04 -18.88
CA GLU A 38 -4.63 16.78 -18.23
C GLU A 38 -4.81 15.90 -16.97
N ILE A 39 -5.87 16.15 -16.20
CA ILE A 39 -6.25 15.29 -15.05
C ILE A 39 -6.64 13.89 -15.52
N ILE A 40 -7.41 13.81 -16.62
CA ILE A 40 -7.83 12.53 -17.20
C ILE A 40 -6.62 11.73 -17.66
N ASN A 41 -5.67 12.36 -18.33
CA ASN A 41 -4.47 11.71 -18.82
C ASN A 41 -3.61 11.19 -17.66
N ILE A 42 -3.33 12.02 -16.65
CA ILE A 42 -2.54 11.60 -15.47
C ILE A 42 -3.23 10.46 -14.74
N ALA A 43 -4.52 10.62 -14.39
CA ALA A 43 -5.25 9.60 -13.65
C ALA A 43 -5.46 8.32 -14.49
N GLY A 44 -5.70 8.48 -15.80
CA GLY A 44 -5.86 7.38 -16.74
C GLY A 44 -4.57 6.53 -16.86
N THR A 45 -3.44 7.18 -17.10
CA THR A 45 -2.13 6.52 -17.14
C THR A 45 -1.83 5.81 -15.82
N PHE A 46 -2.10 6.48 -14.70
CA PHE A 46 -1.90 5.92 -13.37
C PHE A 46 -2.70 4.64 -13.14
N ILE A 47 -3.99 4.62 -13.45
CA ILE A 47 -4.84 3.45 -13.20
C ILE A 47 -4.59 2.31 -14.21
N GLN A 48 -4.24 2.63 -15.45
CA GLN A 48 -4.03 1.65 -16.53
C GLN A 48 -2.73 0.87 -16.41
N LYS A 49 -1.83 1.22 -15.51
CA LYS A 49 -0.68 0.37 -15.17
C LYS A 49 -1.07 -1.01 -14.66
N ASN A 50 -2.24 -1.13 -14.05
CA ASN A 50 -2.86 -2.43 -13.81
C ASN A 50 -3.58 -2.90 -15.07
N ALA A 51 -3.05 -3.91 -15.75
CA ALA A 51 -3.57 -4.45 -17.01
C ALA A 51 -5.01 -5.02 -16.88
N ALA A 52 -5.43 -5.41 -15.67
CA ALA A 52 -6.79 -5.90 -15.39
C ALA A 52 -7.85 -4.76 -15.40
N GLN A 53 -7.44 -3.50 -15.55
CA GLN A 53 -8.37 -2.38 -15.60
C GLN A 53 -8.99 -2.22 -16.99
N ILE A 54 -10.27 -1.83 -17.01
CA ILE A 54 -10.98 -1.51 -18.25
C ILE A 54 -10.30 -0.31 -18.91
N ARG A 55 -9.75 -0.51 -20.09
CA ARG A 55 -9.17 0.57 -20.89
C ARG A 55 -10.30 1.42 -21.47
N LYS A 56 -10.21 2.72 -21.18
CA LYS A 56 -11.18 3.68 -21.65
C LYS A 56 -10.48 5.00 -21.95
N GLU A 57 -10.60 5.43 -23.17
CA GLU A 57 -10.15 6.75 -23.58
C GLU A 57 -11.25 7.77 -23.28
N LEU A 58 -10.93 8.73 -22.42
CA LEU A 58 -11.85 9.80 -22.07
C LEU A 58 -11.37 11.11 -22.68
N ILE A 59 -12.31 11.83 -23.29
CA ILE A 59 -12.06 13.12 -23.92
C ILE A 59 -12.81 14.21 -23.13
N SER A 60 -12.10 15.31 -22.85
CA SER A 60 -12.67 16.50 -22.24
C SER A 60 -12.38 17.75 -23.08
N PRO A 61 -13.33 18.68 -23.19
CA PRO A 61 -13.09 19.97 -23.81
C PRO A 61 -12.28 20.91 -22.89
N LYS A 62 -12.20 20.62 -21.60
CA LYS A 62 -11.48 21.47 -20.63
C LYS A 62 -9.99 21.23 -20.71
N ARG A 63 -9.24 22.33 -20.65
CA ARG A 63 -7.78 22.35 -20.55
C ARG A 63 -7.35 23.19 -19.36
N ILE A 64 -6.28 22.79 -18.68
CA ILE A 64 -5.77 23.50 -17.51
C ILE A 64 -4.25 23.37 -17.40
N THR A 65 -3.61 24.42 -16.94
CA THR A 65 -2.20 24.42 -16.60
C THR A 65 -2.01 23.93 -15.16
N ASN A 66 -0.88 23.29 -14.87
CA ASN A 66 -0.55 22.75 -13.54
C ASN A 66 -1.69 21.94 -12.91
N PRO A 67 -2.14 20.84 -13.56
CA PRO A 67 -3.31 20.07 -13.13
C PRO A 67 -3.11 19.37 -11.79
N VAL A 68 -1.88 18.92 -11.50
CA VAL A 68 -1.51 18.24 -10.26
C VAL A 68 -0.29 18.91 -9.64
N ILE A 69 -0.44 19.38 -8.40
CA ILE A 69 0.60 20.07 -7.66
C ILE A 69 0.84 19.32 -6.34
N ILE A 70 2.09 18.96 -6.07
CA ILE A 70 2.48 18.21 -4.89
C ILE A 70 3.22 19.16 -3.94
N HIS A 71 2.70 19.32 -2.72
CA HIS A 71 3.35 20.07 -1.64
C HIS A 71 3.99 19.13 -0.65
N THR A 72 5.25 19.38 -0.32
CA THR A 72 5.95 18.63 0.72
C THR A 72 5.86 19.34 2.07
N TYR A 73 5.96 18.57 3.15
CA TYR A 73 6.10 19.09 4.50
C TYR A 73 7.10 18.28 5.34
N SER A 74 7.76 18.95 6.27
CA SER A 74 8.65 18.29 7.24
C SER A 74 7.82 17.71 8.40
N GLU A 75 8.07 16.46 8.77
CA GLU A 75 7.46 15.84 9.96
C GLU A 75 8.16 16.26 11.27
N THR A 76 9.26 16.98 11.19
CA THR A 76 10.00 17.50 12.36
C THR A 76 9.63 18.95 12.60
N THR A 77 9.28 19.30 13.83
CA THR A 77 9.08 20.68 14.27
C THR A 77 10.26 21.12 15.11
N GLU A 78 10.78 22.32 14.85
CA GLU A 78 11.90 22.91 15.61
C GLU A 78 11.41 23.58 16.89
N LYS A 79 10.15 23.99 16.96
CA LYS A 79 9.60 24.72 18.10
C LYS A 79 9.29 23.77 19.27
N LYS A 80 9.79 24.11 20.47
CA LYS A 80 9.62 23.31 21.69
C LYS A 80 8.14 23.11 22.09
N GLU A 81 7.28 24.10 21.86
CA GLU A 81 5.85 24.08 22.18
C GLU A 81 5.05 23.14 21.26
N GLU A 82 5.53 22.91 20.03
CA GLU A 82 4.92 22.06 19.02
C GLU A 82 5.34 20.58 19.15
N LYS A 83 6.37 20.29 19.98
CA LYS A 83 6.79 18.92 20.30
C LYS A 83 5.81 18.17 21.22
N GLN A 84 4.87 18.87 21.84
CA GLN A 84 3.77 18.24 22.58
C GLN A 84 2.78 17.59 21.60
N LYS A 85 1.96 16.64 22.10
CA LYS A 85 1.01 15.81 21.34
C LYS A 85 0.61 16.36 19.96
N GLY A 86 1.10 15.76 18.88
CA GLY A 86 0.69 16.08 17.52
C GLY A 86 1.66 16.93 16.69
N GLY A 87 2.85 17.27 17.19
CA GLY A 87 3.83 18.13 16.50
C GLY A 87 4.19 17.70 15.08
N LYS A 88 4.21 16.38 14.80
CA LYS A 88 4.43 15.88 13.44
C LYS A 88 3.34 16.27 12.43
N TYR A 89 2.13 16.62 12.90
CA TYR A 89 1.01 17.02 12.05
C TYR A 89 0.82 18.54 11.93
N TYR A 90 1.54 19.32 12.70
CA TYR A 90 1.49 20.79 12.61
C TYR A 90 1.84 21.25 11.19
N ASN A 91 2.94 20.77 10.65
CA ASN A 91 3.39 21.13 9.31
C ASN A 91 2.49 20.59 8.18
N LEU A 92 1.69 19.54 8.44
CA LEU A 92 0.64 19.08 7.53
C LEU A 92 -0.38 20.22 7.31
N GLY A 93 -0.88 20.83 8.37
CA GLY A 93 -1.80 21.96 8.26
C GLY A 93 -1.17 23.18 7.54
N VAL A 94 0.10 23.45 7.78
CA VAL A 94 0.84 24.51 7.06
C VAL A 94 0.90 24.20 5.55
N ALA A 95 1.17 22.96 5.17
CA ALA A 95 1.20 22.58 3.75
C ALA A 95 -0.19 22.64 3.09
N ILE A 96 -1.25 22.28 3.84
CA ILE A 96 -2.64 22.45 3.37
C ILE A 96 -2.94 23.94 3.16
N ASN A 97 -2.49 24.84 4.06
CA ASN A 97 -2.65 26.28 3.90
C ASN A 97 -1.98 26.77 2.61
N ARG A 98 -0.75 26.33 2.30
CA ARG A 98 -0.07 26.70 1.04
C ARG A 98 -0.88 26.25 -0.19
N ALA A 99 -1.43 25.03 -0.16
CA ALA A 99 -2.27 24.55 -1.25
C ALA A 99 -3.54 25.40 -1.39
N ILE A 100 -4.17 25.82 -0.29
CA ILE A 100 -5.34 26.71 -0.31
C ILE A 100 -4.97 28.10 -0.89
N GLU A 101 -3.82 28.65 -0.51
CA GLU A 101 -3.32 29.93 -1.05
C GLU A 101 -3.18 29.85 -2.57
N GLU A 102 -2.53 28.82 -3.08
CA GLU A 102 -2.41 28.61 -4.53
C GLU A 102 -3.78 28.43 -5.23
N VAL A 103 -4.75 27.76 -4.59
CA VAL A 103 -6.12 27.69 -5.14
C VAL A 103 -6.73 29.07 -5.28
N LEU A 104 -6.57 29.92 -4.27
CA LEU A 104 -7.10 31.29 -4.30
C LEU A 104 -6.39 32.14 -5.35
N GLU A 105 -5.08 32.02 -5.51
CA GLU A 105 -4.28 32.68 -6.54
C GLU A 105 -4.73 32.28 -7.95
N PHE A 106 -4.89 30.96 -8.21
CA PHE A 106 -5.38 30.48 -9.49
C PHE A 106 -6.82 30.96 -9.79
N ASN A 107 -7.69 30.97 -8.78
CA ASN A 107 -9.06 31.47 -8.97
C ASN A 107 -9.06 32.96 -9.31
N ALA A 108 -8.21 33.75 -8.65
CA ALA A 108 -8.06 35.17 -8.94
C ALA A 108 -7.51 35.42 -10.36
N ALA A 109 -6.45 34.68 -10.73
CA ALA A 109 -5.86 34.78 -12.08
C ALA A 109 -6.80 34.37 -13.21
N GLU A 110 -7.68 33.40 -12.95
CA GLU A 110 -8.63 32.87 -13.92
C GLU A 110 -10.01 33.59 -13.88
N GLY A 111 -10.15 34.66 -13.08
CA GLY A 111 -11.43 35.41 -12.95
C GLY A 111 -12.58 34.59 -12.38
N LYS A 112 -12.28 33.56 -11.59
CA LYS A 112 -13.27 32.69 -10.95
C LYS A 112 -13.84 33.32 -9.68
N SER A 113 -14.86 32.66 -9.11
CA SER A 113 -15.48 33.08 -7.85
C SER A 113 -14.48 33.39 -6.76
N ASN A 114 -14.71 34.46 -5.99
CA ASN A 114 -13.94 34.83 -4.81
C ASN A 114 -14.04 33.80 -3.66
N VAL A 115 -14.96 32.84 -3.76
CA VAL A 115 -15.12 31.75 -2.80
C VAL A 115 -14.68 30.43 -3.43
N ALA A 116 -13.59 29.89 -2.94
CA ALA A 116 -13.06 28.62 -3.44
C ALA A 116 -13.77 27.43 -2.78
N SER A 117 -14.31 26.52 -3.59
CA SER A 117 -14.83 25.23 -3.13
C SER A 117 -13.72 24.18 -3.19
N ILE A 118 -13.34 23.62 -2.02
CA ILE A 118 -12.24 22.70 -1.90
C ILE A 118 -12.68 21.44 -1.13
N LEU A 119 -12.45 20.28 -1.71
CA LEU A 119 -12.64 19.00 -1.06
C LEU A 119 -11.30 18.46 -0.56
N LEU A 120 -11.19 18.31 0.75
CA LEU A 120 -10.05 17.65 1.40
C LEU A 120 -10.32 16.14 1.41
N ILE A 121 -9.41 15.37 0.83
CA ILE A 121 -9.56 13.91 0.75
C ILE A 121 -8.43 13.24 1.55
N GLY A 122 -8.81 12.48 2.59
CA GLY A 122 -7.92 11.59 3.32
C GLY A 122 -8.18 10.12 2.98
N ARG A 123 -7.25 9.25 3.35
CA ARG A 123 -7.49 7.81 3.27
C ARG A 123 -8.40 7.33 4.40
N TYR A 124 -8.23 7.90 5.58
CA TYR A 124 -8.95 7.55 6.80
C TYR A 124 -9.64 8.77 7.44
N GLY A 125 -10.69 8.54 8.22
CA GLY A 125 -11.42 9.61 8.91
C GLY A 125 -10.56 10.41 9.88
N PHE A 126 -9.58 9.77 10.53
CA PHE A 126 -8.66 10.46 11.46
C PHE A 126 -7.69 11.44 10.78
N ASP A 127 -7.54 11.39 9.44
CA ASP A 127 -6.73 12.35 8.71
C ASP A 127 -7.25 13.79 8.88
N ALA A 128 -8.58 13.94 9.00
CA ALA A 128 -9.20 15.22 9.32
C ALA A 128 -8.74 15.78 10.68
N ARG A 129 -8.67 14.92 11.69
CA ARG A 129 -8.19 15.34 13.03
C ARG A 129 -6.70 15.69 13.00
N ASN A 130 -5.91 14.96 12.21
CA ASN A 130 -4.48 15.21 12.08
C ASN A 130 -4.18 16.61 11.53
N MET A 131 -4.95 17.12 10.56
CA MET A 131 -4.73 18.48 10.05
C MET A 131 -5.09 19.57 11.06
N CYS A 132 -5.99 19.29 12.02
CA CYS A 132 -6.41 20.26 13.04
C CYS A 132 -5.33 20.56 14.10
N TYR A 133 -4.23 19.78 14.15
CA TYR A 133 -3.12 20.07 15.07
C TYR A 133 -2.40 21.38 14.76
N SER A 134 -2.52 21.91 13.55
CA SER A 134 -2.01 23.27 13.22
C SER A 134 -2.77 24.40 13.89
N LYS A 135 -3.97 24.12 14.46
CA LYS A 135 -4.91 25.10 15.02
C LYS A 135 -5.55 26.05 14.01
N ASP A 136 -5.17 25.95 12.72
CA ASP A 136 -5.75 26.75 11.65
C ASP A 136 -7.07 26.19 11.15
N PHE A 137 -7.34 24.92 11.45
CA PHE A 137 -8.51 24.19 11.01
C PHE A 137 -9.29 23.62 12.17
N ASN A 138 -10.62 23.65 12.04
CA ASN A 138 -11.56 22.99 12.92
C ASN A 138 -12.48 22.09 12.09
N PHE A 139 -12.63 20.83 12.49
CA PHE A 139 -13.38 19.82 11.79
C PHE A 139 -14.66 19.43 12.53
N ASP A 140 -15.79 19.59 11.88
CA ASP A 140 -17.08 19.08 12.35
C ASP A 140 -17.33 17.68 11.80
N GLU A 141 -17.19 16.68 12.64
CA GLU A 141 -17.35 15.27 12.26
C GLU A 141 -18.78 14.95 11.77
N LYS A 142 -19.81 15.65 12.26
CA LYS A 142 -21.20 15.36 11.89
C LYS A 142 -21.51 15.81 10.48
N SER A 143 -21.06 17.00 10.09
CA SER A 143 -21.34 17.57 8.77
C SER A 143 -20.23 17.33 7.74
N GLY A 144 -19.06 16.88 8.18
CA GLY A 144 -17.87 16.79 7.34
C GLY A 144 -17.28 18.15 6.96
N LYS A 145 -17.80 19.25 7.50
CA LYS A 145 -17.29 20.59 7.20
C LYS A 145 -16.01 20.88 7.94
N VAL A 146 -15.14 21.60 7.26
CA VAL A 146 -13.90 22.11 7.83
C VAL A 146 -13.97 23.64 7.81
N TYR A 147 -13.66 24.23 8.94
CA TYR A 147 -13.61 25.70 9.11
C TYR A 147 -12.15 26.11 9.22
N SER A 148 -11.78 27.15 8.49
CA SER A 148 -10.45 27.73 8.60
C SER A 148 -10.52 29.07 9.30
N SER A 149 -9.71 29.24 10.35
CA SER A 149 -9.55 30.52 11.04
C SER A 149 -8.86 31.56 10.16
N LYS A 150 -8.01 31.11 9.24
CA LYS A 150 -7.19 31.98 8.38
C LYS A 150 -7.98 32.58 7.20
N TYR A 151 -8.85 31.76 6.57
CA TYR A 151 -9.50 32.15 5.32
C TYR A 151 -10.98 32.53 5.47
N GLY A 152 -11.60 32.13 6.58
CA GLY A 152 -13.01 32.45 6.86
C GLY A 152 -13.94 32.04 5.71
N SER A 153 -14.76 32.99 5.24
CA SER A 153 -15.75 32.77 4.16
C SER A 153 -15.18 32.71 2.75
N LYS A 154 -13.87 33.00 2.58
CA LYS A 154 -13.19 32.91 1.26
C LYS A 154 -13.07 31.49 0.74
N VAL A 155 -13.20 30.47 1.63
CA VAL A 155 -13.11 29.08 1.27
C VAL A 155 -14.29 28.28 1.85
N LYS A 156 -14.79 27.34 1.07
CA LYS A 156 -15.73 26.30 1.53
C LYS A 156 -14.98 24.99 1.52
N LEU A 157 -14.61 24.51 2.73
CA LEU A 157 -13.86 23.29 2.91
C LEU A 157 -14.79 22.16 3.39
N GLN A 158 -14.65 21.00 2.78
CA GLN A 158 -15.30 19.77 3.21
C GLN A 158 -14.23 18.66 3.26
N PHE A 159 -14.28 17.83 4.29
CA PHE A 159 -13.44 16.64 4.35
C PHE A 159 -14.27 15.39 4.07
N LEU A 160 -13.72 14.50 3.25
CA LEU A 160 -14.24 13.16 3.01
C LEU A 160 -13.09 12.16 2.94
N THR A 161 -13.37 10.91 3.30
CA THR A 161 -12.44 9.84 2.93
C THR A 161 -12.50 9.58 1.42
N ALA A 162 -11.44 9.01 0.87
CA ALA A 162 -11.41 8.68 -0.55
C ALA A 162 -12.60 7.80 -0.97
N HIS A 163 -13.03 6.86 -0.13
CA HIS A 163 -14.23 6.04 -0.36
C HIS A 163 -15.51 6.88 -0.39
N SER A 164 -15.72 7.72 0.62
CA SER A 164 -16.92 8.56 0.73
C SER A 164 -16.99 9.64 -0.34
N SER A 165 -15.86 9.97 -0.98
CA SER A 165 -15.80 10.97 -2.07
C SER A 165 -16.37 10.47 -3.40
N LYS A 166 -16.64 9.15 -3.53
CA LYS A 166 -17.19 8.58 -4.76
C LYS A 166 -18.56 9.18 -5.07
N GLY A 167 -18.74 9.63 -6.32
CA GLY A 167 -19.97 10.30 -6.77
C GLY A 167 -19.96 11.81 -6.59
N LEU A 168 -19.16 12.34 -5.67
CA LEU A 168 -19.07 13.77 -5.40
C LEU A 168 -17.99 14.46 -6.26
N SER A 169 -17.99 15.78 -6.28
CA SER A 169 -16.96 16.58 -6.92
C SER A 169 -16.91 17.99 -6.34
N ALA A 170 -15.73 18.61 -6.36
CA ALA A 170 -15.52 20.00 -5.98
C ALA A 170 -14.73 20.74 -7.06
N ASP A 171 -14.62 22.05 -6.92
CA ASP A 171 -13.85 22.81 -7.90
C ASP A 171 -12.37 22.47 -7.83
N ASN A 172 -11.82 22.31 -6.62
CA ASN A 172 -10.47 21.85 -6.40
C ASN A 172 -10.45 20.74 -5.33
N VAL A 173 -9.43 19.89 -5.37
CA VAL A 173 -9.24 18.80 -4.43
C VAL A 173 -7.85 18.93 -3.79
N ILE A 174 -7.76 18.71 -2.48
CA ILE A 174 -6.50 18.54 -1.78
C ILE A 174 -6.47 17.14 -1.17
N ILE A 175 -5.61 16.26 -1.68
CA ILE A 175 -5.37 14.94 -1.11
C ILE A 175 -4.37 15.09 0.02
N ILE A 176 -4.79 14.76 1.22
CA ILE A 176 -3.96 14.84 2.41
C ILE A 176 -3.43 13.47 2.79
N ASN A 177 -2.27 13.45 3.46
CA ASN A 177 -1.69 12.21 4.02
C ASN A 177 -1.23 11.18 2.96
N ALA A 178 -0.74 11.66 1.79
CA ALA A 178 -0.13 10.80 0.79
C ALA A 178 1.29 10.38 1.25
N LYS A 179 1.37 9.51 2.26
CA LYS A 179 2.62 9.11 2.92
C LYS A 179 2.82 7.60 2.92
N ASP A 180 4.08 7.20 3.04
CA ASP A 180 4.53 5.82 3.18
C ASP A 180 4.46 5.39 4.65
N GLU A 181 3.29 4.97 5.12
CA GLU A 181 3.02 4.40 6.45
C GLU A 181 1.94 3.31 6.34
N THR A 182 1.78 2.52 7.42
CA THR A 182 0.72 1.49 7.50
C THR A 182 -0.66 2.08 7.20
N TYR A 183 -0.96 3.24 7.78
CA TYR A 183 -2.20 3.99 7.54
C TYR A 183 -1.97 5.19 6.60
N GLY A 184 -1.17 4.99 5.56
CA GLY A 184 -0.93 5.98 4.53
C GLY A 184 -1.93 5.93 3.38
N PHE A 185 -1.55 6.53 2.26
CA PHE A 185 -2.25 6.39 1.00
C PHE A 185 -1.25 6.15 -0.13
N PRO A 186 -1.01 4.89 -0.53
CA PRO A 186 -1.81 3.68 -0.27
C PRO A 186 -1.73 3.19 1.17
N SER A 187 -2.83 2.60 1.64
CA SER A 187 -2.86 1.84 2.88
C SER A 187 -2.03 0.57 2.75
N LYS A 188 -1.30 0.25 3.82
CA LYS A 188 -0.56 -1.02 3.95
C LYS A 188 -1.23 -1.98 4.93
N VAL A 189 -2.47 -1.67 5.32
CA VAL A 189 -3.31 -2.57 6.12
C VAL A 189 -3.74 -3.71 5.20
N ASP A 190 -3.37 -4.92 5.56
CA ASP A 190 -3.83 -6.12 4.84
C ASP A 190 -5.29 -6.40 5.23
N ASP A 191 -6.07 -6.84 4.26
CA ASP A 191 -7.41 -7.36 4.50
C ASP A 191 -7.35 -8.63 5.35
N ASP A 192 -8.43 -8.90 6.09
CA ASP A 192 -8.56 -10.12 6.87
C ASP A 192 -8.40 -11.34 5.94
N PRO A 193 -7.54 -12.32 6.27
CA PRO A 193 -7.36 -13.52 5.47
C PRO A 193 -8.68 -14.25 5.15
N VAL A 194 -9.68 -14.19 6.04
CA VAL A 194 -11.01 -14.77 5.81
C VAL A 194 -11.74 -14.07 4.67
N LEU A 195 -11.58 -12.76 4.51
CA LEU A 195 -12.15 -12.03 3.37
C LEU A 195 -11.53 -12.45 2.05
N ASN A 196 -10.25 -12.82 2.05
CA ASN A 196 -9.57 -13.29 0.84
C ASN A 196 -10.09 -14.64 0.32
N LEU A 197 -10.76 -15.44 1.16
CA LEU A 197 -11.39 -16.69 0.75
C LEU A 197 -12.70 -16.45 -0.03
N VAL A 198 -13.38 -15.34 0.24
CA VAL A 198 -14.69 -15.04 -0.34
C VAL A 198 -14.59 -14.01 -1.47
N VAL A 199 -13.66 -13.07 -1.34
CA VAL A 199 -13.41 -12.04 -2.34
C VAL A 199 -12.18 -12.45 -3.13
N SER A 200 -12.37 -12.83 -4.39
CA SER A 200 -11.24 -13.03 -5.32
C SER A 200 -10.55 -11.68 -5.51
N ASN A 201 -9.58 -11.38 -4.65
CA ASN A 201 -8.75 -10.21 -4.84
C ASN A 201 -7.99 -10.37 -6.15
N ASP A 202 -7.99 -9.32 -6.95
CA ASP A 202 -7.13 -9.21 -8.13
C ASP A 202 -5.67 -9.08 -7.64
N VAL A 203 -5.13 -10.21 -7.17
CA VAL A 203 -3.84 -10.34 -6.48
C VAL A 203 -2.67 -10.04 -7.42
N SER A 204 -2.97 -9.86 -8.71
CA SER A 204 -1.97 -9.71 -9.77
C SER A 204 -1.23 -8.38 -9.77
N TYR A 205 -1.77 -7.34 -9.12
CA TYR A 205 -1.16 -6.00 -9.13
C TYR A 205 -1.09 -5.37 -7.73
N ASN A 206 0.11 -4.88 -7.36
CA ASN A 206 0.33 -4.29 -6.05
C ASN A 206 -0.56 -3.07 -5.81
N TYR A 207 -1.23 -3.01 -4.66
CA TYR A 207 -2.17 -1.95 -4.30
C TYR A 207 -3.29 -1.72 -5.34
N ALA A 208 -3.78 -2.77 -6.02
CA ALA A 208 -4.78 -2.62 -7.08
C ALA A 208 -6.02 -1.83 -6.63
N GLU A 209 -6.57 -2.12 -5.44
CA GLU A 209 -7.71 -1.40 -4.87
C GLU A 209 -7.34 0.02 -4.44
N GLU A 210 -6.23 0.20 -3.74
CA GLU A 210 -5.73 1.50 -3.33
C GLU A 210 -5.44 2.41 -4.53
N ARG A 211 -4.95 1.83 -5.63
CA ARG A 211 -4.74 2.54 -6.89
C ARG A 211 -6.06 3.00 -7.51
N ARG A 212 -7.10 2.15 -7.49
CA ARG A 212 -8.45 2.55 -7.90
C ARG A 212 -9.01 3.68 -7.03
N LEU A 213 -8.75 3.59 -5.74
CA LEU A 213 -9.18 4.60 -4.77
C LEU A 213 -8.46 5.94 -4.97
N PHE A 214 -7.16 5.91 -5.24
CA PHE A 214 -6.38 7.11 -5.55
C PHE A 214 -6.81 7.73 -6.88
N TYR A 215 -7.09 6.92 -7.90
CA TYR A 215 -7.71 7.38 -9.14
C TYR A 215 -9.06 8.08 -8.88
N VAL A 216 -9.90 7.52 -8.00
CA VAL A 216 -11.15 8.18 -7.61
C VAL A 216 -10.85 9.53 -6.97
N ALA A 217 -9.91 9.62 -6.04
CA ALA A 217 -9.53 10.90 -5.41
C ALA A 217 -9.04 11.94 -6.43
N LEU A 218 -8.14 11.56 -7.34
CA LEU A 218 -7.65 12.43 -8.41
C LEU A 218 -8.76 12.97 -9.30
N THR A 219 -9.79 12.18 -9.56
CA THR A 219 -10.88 12.54 -10.47
C THR A 219 -12.07 13.24 -9.79
N ARG A 220 -11.96 13.62 -8.51
CA ARG A 220 -13.04 14.38 -7.81
C ARG A 220 -13.02 15.88 -8.12
N THR A 221 -11.97 16.36 -8.73
CA THR A 221 -11.81 17.77 -9.05
C THR A 221 -12.49 18.17 -10.35
N LYS A 222 -12.94 19.43 -10.45
CA LYS A 222 -13.27 20.06 -11.73
C LYS A 222 -12.07 20.82 -12.32
N ASN A 223 -11.16 21.30 -11.47
CA ASN A 223 -9.99 22.08 -11.87
C ASN A 223 -8.71 21.34 -11.50
N ARG A 224 -8.09 21.63 -10.34
CA ARG A 224 -6.77 21.15 -9.94
C ARG A 224 -6.81 20.17 -8.79
N VAL A 225 -5.81 19.33 -8.73
CA VAL A 225 -5.54 18.45 -7.58
C VAL A 225 -4.25 18.91 -6.92
N PHE A 226 -4.33 19.15 -5.63
CA PHE A 226 -3.16 19.34 -4.77
C PHE A 226 -2.96 18.08 -3.95
N ILE A 227 -1.72 17.68 -3.73
CA ILE A 227 -1.38 16.52 -2.93
C ILE A 227 -0.38 16.93 -1.87
N VAL A 228 -0.65 16.58 -0.63
CA VAL A 228 0.23 16.91 0.49
C VAL A 228 0.93 15.65 0.98
N THR A 229 2.26 15.66 1.00
CA THR A 229 3.10 14.50 1.30
C THR A 229 4.28 14.90 2.21
N PRO A 230 4.73 14.04 3.15
CA PRO A 230 5.93 14.31 3.93
C PRO A 230 7.20 14.18 3.06
N GLU A 231 8.19 15.05 3.32
CA GLU A 231 9.44 15.11 2.57
C GLU A 231 10.31 13.84 2.66
N LYS A 232 10.27 13.14 3.81
CA LYS A 232 11.10 11.95 4.07
C LYS A 232 10.42 10.63 3.72
N ARG A 233 9.09 10.62 3.72
CA ARG A 233 8.30 9.39 3.52
C ARG A 233 7.11 9.63 2.57
N PRO A 234 7.37 10.13 1.35
CA PRO A 234 6.33 10.24 0.35
C PRO A 234 5.80 8.85 -0.02
N SER A 235 4.52 8.76 -0.32
CA SER A 235 3.93 7.48 -0.72
C SER A 235 4.50 6.98 -2.05
N ASP A 236 4.39 5.67 -2.28
CA ASP A 236 4.84 5.07 -3.54
C ASP A 236 4.11 5.66 -4.76
N PHE A 237 2.85 6.10 -4.59
CA PHE A 237 2.10 6.77 -5.65
C PHE A 237 2.68 8.14 -6.00
N ILE A 238 3.19 8.87 -5.01
CA ILE A 238 3.85 10.15 -5.23
C ILE A 238 5.22 9.95 -5.91
N LYS A 239 5.98 8.96 -5.46
CA LYS A 239 7.25 8.61 -6.10
C LYS A 239 7.03 8.24 -7.57
N GLU A 240 6.00 7.45 -7.89
CA GLU A 240 5.65 7.08 -9.26
C GLU A 240 5.33 8.30 -10.12
N LEU A 241 4.45 9.21 -9.62
CA LEU A 241 4.07 10.40 -10.36
C LEU A 241 5.26 11.31 -10.68
N LEU A 242 6.29 11.33 -9.84
CA LEU A 242 7.46 12.20 -9.98
C LEU A 242 8.64 11.52 -10.71
N SER A 243 8.77 10.19 -10.61
CA SER A 243 9.87 9.45 -11.26
C SER A 243 9.68 9.21 -12.74
N GLU A 244 8.47 9.38 -13.25
CA GLU A 244 8.09 9.10 -14.64
C GLU A 244 7.49 10.32 -15.34
N PRO A 245 8.24 11.42 -15.52
CA PRO A 245 7.71 12.66 -16.10
C PRO A 245 7.20 12.49 -17.54
N GLN A 246 7.72 11.51 -18.27
CA GLN A 246 7.23 11.16 -19.61
C GLN A 246 5.80 10.59 -19.59
N ASN A 247 5.42 9.90 -18.52
CA ASN A 247 4.10 9.30 -18.34
C ASN A 247 3.14 10.26 -17.62
N TYR A 248 3.68 11.17 -16.80
CA TYR A 248 2.93 12.12 -15.99
C TYR A 248 3.38 13.57 -16.24
N PRO A 249 3.24 14.05 -17.48
CA PRO A 249 3.57 15.45 -17.77
C PRO A 249 2.64 16.38 -16.96
N ASN A 250 3.16 17.54 -16.61
CA ASN A 250 2.40 18.57 -15.86
C ASN A 250 2.08 18.22 -14.40
N VAL A 251 2.82 17.28 -13.79
CA VAL A 251 2.88 17.13 -12.34
C VAL A 251 3.98 18.04 -11.79
N THR A 252 3.62 18.95 -10.90
CA THR A 252 4.54 19.94 -10.34
C THR A 252 4.84 19.62 -8.88
N LEU A 253 6.13 19.58 -8.50
CA LEU A 253 6.57 19.45 -7.12
C LEU A 253 6.88 20.82 -6.53
N LYS A 254 6.31 21.12 -5.38
CA LYS A 254 6.57 22.32 -4.55
C LYS A 254 7.22 21.90 -3.24
N GLY A 255 8.49 22.27 -3.08
CA GLY A 255 9.35 21.83 -2.00
C GLY A 255 10.32 20.72 -2.42
N GLU A 256 10.93 20.07 -1.46
CA GLU A 256 11.94 19.03 -1.69
C GLU A 256 11.49 17.69 -1.14
N LEU A 257 11.90 16.61 -1.78
CA LEU A 257 11.83 15.26 -1.20
C LEU A 257 13.21 14.86 -0.72
N LYS A 258 13.29 14.46 0.55
CA LYS A 258 14.52 14.00 1.22
C LYS A 258 14.54 12.47 1.30
N THR A 259 14.30 11.82 0.19
CA THR A 259 14.30 10.37 0.08
C THR A 259 14.86 9.98 -1.28
N ASP A 260 15.51 8.82 -1.33
CA ASP A 260 15.86 8.23 -2.61
C ASP A 260 14.59 7.86 -3.37
N PHE A 261 14.53 8.27 -4.64
CA PHE A 261 13.44 7.91 -5.56
C PHE A 261 13.43 6.43 -5.97
N THR A 262 14.26 5.61 -5.35
CA THR A 262 14.11 4.17 -5.48
C THR A 262 12.70 3.83 -5.00
N LEU A 263 11.84 3.60 -5.98
CA LEU A 263 10.56 2.95 -5.75
C LEU A 263 10.88 1.73 -4.89
N SER A 264 10.42 1.72 -3.65
CA SER A 264 10.37 0.47 -2.91
C SER A 264 9.66 -0.47 -3.87
N SER A 265 10.38 -1.48 -4.36
CA SER A 265 9.97 -2.31 -5.49
C SER A 265 8.45 -2.49 -5.44
N THR A 266 7.75 -1.95 -6.44
CA THR A 266 6.28 -1.92 -6.52
C THR A 266 5.68 -3.31 -6.64
N VAL A 267 6.52 -4.30 -6.78
CA VAL A 267 6.21 -5.71 -6.60
C VAL A 267 6.41 -5.99 -5.12
N ARG A 268 5.34 -6.09 -4.33
CA ARG A 268 5.42 -6.78 -3.04
C ARG A 268 6.08 -8.10 -3.34
N ASP A 269 7.22 -8.36 -2.71
CA ASP A 269 7.84 -9.66 -2.85
C ASP A 269 6.76 -10.71 -2.59
N ARG A 270 6.56 -11.58 -3.55
CA ARG A 270 5.61 -12.67 -3.40
C ARG A 270 6.32 -13.83 -2.74
N CYS A 271 5.59 -14.54 -1.91
CA CYS A 271 6.09 -15.77 -1.33
C CYS A 271 6.42 -16.77 -2.45
N PRO A 272 7.67 -17.21 -2.58
CA PRO A 272 8.04 -18.13 -3.64
C PRO A 272 7.47 -19.54 -3.44
N ILE A 273 6.82 -19.79 -2.29
CA ILE A 273 6.18 -21.08 -1.97
C ILE A 273 4.69 -21.06 -2.35
N CYS A 274 3.94 -20.04 -1.94
CA CYS A 274 2.48 -20.02 -2.07
C CYS A 274 1.92 -18.81 -2.83
N GLY A 275 2.79 -17.89 -3.31
CA GLY A 275 2.38 -16.72 -4.08
C GLY A 275 1.78 -15.57 -3.26
N TYR A 276 1.54 -15.73 -1.97
CA TYR A 276 1.00 -14.68 -1.11
C TYR A 276 1.99 -13.53 -0.94
N PRO A 277 1.51 -12.31 -0.65
CA PRO A 277 2.39 -11.17 -0.37
C PRO A 277 3.35 -11.45 0.77
N MET A 278 4.56 -10.92 0.68
CA MET A 278 5.54 -10.97 1.76
C MET A 278 5.57 -9.62 2.49
N GLN A 279 5.72 -9.64 3.81
CA GLN A 279 5.91 -8.45 4.62
C GLN A 279 7.31 -8.43 5.24
N PHE A 280 8.03 -7.31 5.07
CA PHE A 280 9.31 -7.11 5.74
C PHE A 280 9.06 -6.42 7.09
N ARG A 281 9.08 -7.21 8.17
CA ARG A 281 8.78 -6.75 9.52
C ARG A 281 9.70 -7.32 10.58
N TRP A 282 9.75 -6.64 11.71
CA TRP A 282 10.45 -7.12 12.88
C TRP A 282 9.78 -8.36 13.46
N ASN A 283 10.53 -9.46 13.58
CA ASN A 283 10.07 -10.66 14.25
C ASN A 283 10.64 -10.69 15.66
N LYS A 284 9.77 -10.61 16.67
CA LYS A 284 10.16 -10.57 18.09
C LYS A 284 10.86 -11.85 18.55
N ASN A 285 10.47 -13.00 18.01
CA ASN A 285 11.00 -14.30 18.42
C ASN A 285 12.48 -14.47 18.04
N TYR A 286 12.90 -13.83 16.95
CA TYR A 286 14.27 -13.91 16.45
C TYR A 286 15.08 -12.63 16.67
N GLY A 287 14.44 -11.52 17.06
CA GLY A 287 15.10 -10.22 17.16
C GLY A 287 15.66 -9.73 15.83
N LEU A 288 15.00 -10.02 14.72
CA LEU A 288 15.45 -9.73 13.36
C LEU A 288 14.33 -9.17 12.50
N LYS A 289 14.68 -8.37 11.48
CA LYS A 289 13.78 -8.05 10.38
C LYS A 289 13.80 -9.19 9.36
N LEU A 290 12.62 -9.70 9.05
CA LEU A 290 12.43 -10.81 8.12
C LEU A 290 11.36 -10.47 7.10
N TRP A 291 11.51 -10.98 5.89
CA TRP A 291 10.42 -11.15 4.95
C TRP A 291 9.58 -12.34 5.43
N ILE A 292 8.32 -12.11 5.75
CA ILE A 292 7.40 -13.11 6.31
C ILE A 292 6.22 -13.20 5.37
N CYS A 293 5.87 -14.43 4.99
CA CYS A 293 4.66 -14.69 4.22
C CYS A 293 3.42 -14.27 5.03
N THR A 294 2.48 -13.63 4.36
CA THR A 294 1.21 -13.16 4.99
C THR A 294 0.14 -14.24 5.01
N ASN A 295 0.37 -15.38 4.37
CA ASN A 295 -0.53 -16.53 4.47
C ASN A 295 -0.51 -17.11 5.89
N ASP A 296 -1.54 -17.90 6.22
CA ASP A 296 -1.60 -18.62 7.49
C ASP A 296 -0.30 -19.43 7.72
N GLN A 297 0.23 -19.36 8.96
CA GLN A 297 1.47 -20.07 9.30
C GLN A 297 1.34 -21.59 9.19
N GLU A 298 0.14 -22.14 9.37
CA GLU A 298 -0.12 -23.56 9.21
C GLU A 298 -0.11 -23.97 7.73
N ILE A 299 -0.44 -23.05 6.83
CA ILE A 299 -0.46 -23.26 5.37
C ILE A 299 0.90 -22.92 4.77
N CYS A 300 1.49 -21.78 5.16
CA CYS A 300 2.77 -21.32 4.63
C CYS A 300 3.56 -20.53 5.67
N GLY A 301 4.41 -21.17 6.40
CA GLY A 301 5.32 -20.55 7.38
C GLY A 301 6.60 -19.95 6.76
N PHE A 302 6.61 -19.65 5.45
CA PHE A 302 7.82 -19.14 4.78
C PHE A 302 8.26 -17.80 5.32
N MET A 303 9.52 -17.72 5.72
CA MET A 303 10.19 -16.48 6.08
C MET A 303 11.67 -16.54 5.74
N THR A 304 12.24 -15.41 5.35
CA THR A 304 13.66 -15.28 5.02
C THR A 304 14.16 -13.86 5.29
N ASN A 305 15.45 -13.69 5.45
CA ASN A 305 16.14 -12.40 5.47
C ASN A 305 17.22 -12.29 4.37
N ASP A 306 17.21 -13.21 3.43
CA ASP A 306 18.14 -13.20 2.31
C ASP A 306 17.42 -12.98 0.97
N LYS A 307 17.95 -12.03 0.21
CA LYS A 307 17.56 -11.72 -1.17
C LYS A 307 18.76 -11.84 -2.09
N ARG A 308 18.58 -12.51 -3.22
CA ARG A 308 19.62 -12.69 -4.25
C ARG A 308 19.08 -12.32 -5.62
N GLY A 309 19.80 -11.47 -6.33
CA GLY A 309 19.36 -11.03 -7.65
C GLY A 309 17.97 -10.37 -7.67
N GLY A 310 17.49 -9.84 -6.53
CA GLY A 310 16.15 -9.27 -6.39
C GLY A 310 15.08 -10.27 -5.90
N GLU A 311 15.37 -11.57 -5.86
CA GLU A 311 14.44 -12.61 -5.43
C GLU A 311 14.70 -13.08 -3.99
N LEU A 312 13.63 -13.53 -3.31
CA LEU A 312 13.72 -14.09 -1.96
C LEU A 312 14.31 -15.50 -1.99
N SER A 313 15.38 -15.70 -1.24
CA SER A 313 16.07 -17.00 -1.17
C SER A 313 15.26 -18.01 -0.37
N ILE A 314 15.07 -19.20 -0.95
CA ILE A 314 14.42 -20.34 -0.30
C ILE A 314 15.49 -21.32 0.18
N GLN A 315 15.63 -21.44 1.50
CA GLN A 315 16.53 -22.42 2.11
C GLN A 315 15.76 -23.24 3.14
N LYS A 316 15.34 -24.44 2.76
CA LYS A 316 14.66 -25.35 3.68
C LYS A 316 15.63 -25.91 4.70
N CYS A 317 15.13 -26.14 5.91
CA CYS A 317 15.89 -26.82 6.94
C CYS A 317 16.05 -28.30 6.57
N ASP A 318 17.30 -28.78 6.61
CA ASP A 318 17.64 -30.15 6.32
C ASP A 318 17.24 -31.13 7.45
N TRP A 319 17.01 -30.64 8.68
CA TRP A 319 16.63 -31.46 9.83
C TRP A 319 15.12 -31.68 9.92
N CYS A 320 14.32 -30.58 10.05
CA CYS A 320 12.87 -30.71 10.24
C CYS A 320 12.07 -30.66 8.94
N LYS A 321 12.70 -30.25 7.84
CA LYS A 321 12.11 -30.10 6.49
C LYS A 321 10.94 -29.11 6.36
N ASP A 322 10.27 -28.77 7.46
CA ASP A 322 9.14 -27.85 7.51
C ASP A 322 9.56 -26.40 7.76
N GLY A 323 10.72 -26.17 8.37
CA GLY A 323 11.27 -24.85 8.64
C GLY A 323 12.21 -24.36 7.53
N TYR A 324 12.60 -23.11 7.65
CA TYR A 324 13.53 -22.45 6.75
C TYR A 324 14.77 -21.97 7.51
N LEU A 325 15.91 -21.92 6.85
CA LEU A 325 17.16 -21.41 7.43
C LEU A 325 17.20 -19.89 7.23
N ILE A 326 17.36 -19.16 8.30
CA ILE A 326 17.50 -17.70 8.33
C ILE A 326 18.84 -17.29 8.92
N VAL A 327 19.41 -16.20 8.42
CA VAL A 327 20.65 -15.64 8.92
C VAL A 327 20.43 -14.96 10.26
N LYS A 328 21.22 -15.32 11.26
CA LYS A 328 21.21 -14.74 12.61
C LYS A 328 22.60 -14.24 12.98
N GLN A 329 22.66 -13.22 13.85
CA GLN A 329 23.91 -12.79 14.46
C GLN A 329 24.21 -13.71 15.67
N GLY A 330 25.27 -14.48 15.59
CA GLY A 330 25.81 -15.25 16.71
C GLY A 330 26.91 -14.49 17.45
N ARG A 331 27.45 -15.07 18.53
CA ARG A 331 28.53 -14.44 19.30
C ARG A 331 29.83 -14.26 18.51
N SER A 332 30.12 -15.17 17.59
CA SER A 332 31.36 -15.19 16.80
C SER A 332 31.15 -14.90 15.31
N GLY A 333 30.03 -14.27 14.92
CA GLY A 333 29.72 -13.98 13.55
C GLY A 333 28.33 -14.46 13.13
N TYR A 334 28.10 -14.54 11.81
CA TYR A 334 26.81 -14.97 11.29
C TYR A 334 26.61 -16.46 11.36
N ILE A 335 25.41 -16.87 11.72
CA ILE A 335 24.96 -18.27 11.75
C ILE A 335 23.65 -18.39 10.99
N LEU A 336 23.38 -19.59 10.47
CA LEU A 336 22.07 -19.97 9.96
C LEU A 336 21.32 -20.73 11.04
N GLY A 337 20.07 -20.34 11.29
CA GLY A 337 19.22 -21.03 12.25
C GLY A 337 17.85 -21.34 11.68
N CYS A 338 17.29 -22.47 12.06
CA CYS A 338 15.95 -22.86 11.61
C CYS A 338 14.85 -21.96 12.20
N THR A 339 13.82 -21.70 11.41
CA THR A 339 12.61 -20.95 11.83
C THR A 339 11.71 -21.72 12.79
N ASN A 340 11.85 -23.05 12.88
CA ASN A 340 11.13 -23.88 13.85
C ASN A 340 11.84 -23.97 15.21
N TYR A 341 12.84 -23.13 15.45
CA TYR A 341 13.49 -23.05 16.76
C TYR A 341 12.51 -22.50 17.80
N LYS A 342 12.44 -23.20 18.95
CA LYS A 342 11.71 -22.75 20.14
C LYS A 342 12.65 -22.64 21.33
N GLN A 343 12.40 -21.68 22.21
CA GLN A 343 13.27 -21.46 23.40
C GLN A 343 13.21 -22.61 24.40
N ASP A 344 12.11 -23.32 24.48
CA ASP A 344 11.89 -24.49 25.32
C ASP A 344 12.58 -25.77 24.78
N LYS A 345 13.33 -25.66 23.70
CA LYS A 345 14.00 -26.75 22.99
C LYS A 345 13.04 -27.79 22.36
N SER A 346 11.74 -27.57 22.36
CA SER A 346 10.75 -28.44 21.70
C SER A 346 10.75 -28.33 20.18
N GLY A 347 11.43 -27.33 19.64
CA GLY A 347 11.52 -27.10 18.20
C GLY A 347 12.82 -27.60 17.58
N CYS A 348 13.01 -27.26 16.28
CA CYS A 348 14.22 -27.63 15.55
C CYS A 348 15.43 -26.82 16.02
N GLY A 349 16.46 -27.51 16.48
CA GLY A 349 17.72 -26.92 16.97
C GLY A 349 18.78 -26.70 15.88
N ARG A 350 18.47 -26.81 14.61
CA ARG A 350 19.45 -26.71 13.53
C ARG A 350 20.13 -25.35 13.50
N LEU A 351 21.44 -25.35 13.63
CA LEU A 351 22.33 -24.21 13.53
C LEU A 351 23.53 -24.57 12.65
N LEU A 352 23.90 -23.67 11.75
CA LEU A 352 25.09 -23.76 10.91
C LEU A 352 26.03 -22.61 11.25
N ASN A 353 27.32 -22.89 11.35
CA ASN A 353 28.33 -21.88 11.68
C ASN A 353 28.64 -20.92 10.52
N GLN A 354 29.57 -19.99 10.72
CA GLN A 354 29.92 -18.97 9.74
C GLN A 354 30.45 -19.57 8.43
N THR A 355 31.20 -20.63 8.45
CA THR A 355 31.71 -21.31 7.23
C THR A 355 30.56 -21.82 6.38
N HIS A 356 29.57 -22.46 7.00
CA HIS A 356 28.38 -22.94 6.34
C HIS A 356 27.51 -21.79 5.83
N TYR A 357 27.50 -20.66 6.55
CA TYR A 357 26.80 -19.46 6.08
C TYR A 357 27.37 -18.93 4.75
N PHE A 358 28.70 -18.88 4.58
CA PHE A 358 29.31 -18.44 3.34
C PHE A 358 29.05 -19.41 2.17
N ALA A 359 29.17 -20.71 2.40
CA ALA A 359 28.82 -21.72 1.43
C ALA A 359 27.35 -21.58 0.97
N TRP A 360 26.42 -21.48 1.93
CA TRP A 360 25.02 -21.24 1.63
C TRP A 360 24.80 -19.96 0.82
N ARG A 361 25.45 -18.86 1.19
CA ARG A 361 25.36 -17.59 0.48
C ARG A 361 25.84 -17.69 -0.96
N ASN A 362 26.83 -18.51 -1.23
CA ASN A 362 27.38 -18.72 -2.58
C ASN A 362 26.65 -19.81 -3.38
N ASN A 363 25.52 -20.30 -2.92
CA ASN A 363 24.79 -21.45 -3.48
C ASN A 363 25.50 -22.81 -3.39
N ASP A 364 26.53 -22.92 -2.55
CA ASP A 364 27.29 -24.17 -2.31
C ASP A 364 26.64 -25.04 -1.23
N PHE A 365 25.32 -24.93 -1.09
CA PHE A 365 24.57 -25.60 -0.01
C PHE A 365 24.73 -27.12 -0.05
N GLY A 366 24.86 -27.70 -1.22
CA GLY A 366 25.11 -29.12 -1.42
C GLY A 366 26.44 -29.61 -0.90
N GLN A 367 27.40 -28.73 -0.63
CA GLN A 367 28.73 -29.05 -0.08
C GLN A 367 28.80 -28.94 1.44
N LEU A 368 27.69 -28.55 2.09
CA LEU A 368 27.66 -28.47 3.55
C LEU A 368 27.79 -29.83 4.16
N ASP A 369 28.71 -29.94 5.13
CA ASP A 369 28.84 -31.13 5.94
C ASP A 369 27.62 -31.28 6.87
N HIS A 370 26.80 -32.25 6.59
CA HIS A 370 25.63 -32.62 7.37
C HIS A 370 25.95 -33.53 8.57
N SER A 371 27.24 -33.81 8.80
CA SER A 371 27.70 -34.68 9.91
C SER A 371 27.61 -34.03 11.30
N SER A 372 27.22 -32.75 11.38
CA SER A 372 26.98 -32.11 12.66
C SER A 372 25.95 -32.91 13.49
N VAL A 373 26.35 -33.33 14.66
CA VAL A 373 25.56 -34.20 15.57
C VAL A 373 24.16 -33.62 15.76
N ARG A 374 23.16 -34.39 15.33
CA ARG A 374 21.75 -34.06 15.55
C ARG A 374 21.45 -34.17 17.05
N PRO A 375 20.81 -33.17 17.68
CA PRO A 375 20.42 -33.26 19.07
C PRO A 375 19.54 -34.51 19.32
N SER A 376 19.82 -35.26 20.40
CA SER A 376 19.12 -36.52 20.74
C SER A 376 17.59 -36.39 20.86
N PHE A 377 17.07 -35.19 21.20
CA PHE A 377 15.64 -34.96 21.29
C PHE A 377 14.91 -34.94 19.89
N MET A 378 15.67 -34.77 18.81
CA MET A 378 15.13 -34.85 17.46
C MET A 378 14.92 -36.28 16.98
N ASP A 379 15.68 -37.26 17.56
CA ASP A 379 15.54 -38.66 17.22
C ASP A 379 14.27 -39.28 17.82
N GLN A 380 13.75 -38.70 18.91
CA GLN A 380 12.48 -39.11 19.51
C GLN A 380 11.27 -38.70 18.72
N GLN A 381 11.35 -37.59 17.94
CA GLN A 381 10.26 -37.16 17.07
C GLN A 381 10.22 -37.89 15.71
N ALA A 382 11.39 -38.36 15.24
CA ALA A 382 11.46 -39.11 13.98
C ALA A 382 10.94 -40.54 14.07
N SER A 383 10.77 -41.06 15.28
CA SER A 383 10.26 -42.43 15.54
C SER A 383 8.73 -42.50 15.78
N ALA A 384 8.04 -41.38 15.82
CA ALA A 384 6.59 -41.40 15.87
C ALA A 384 6.02 -41.74 14.46
N PRO A 385 5.22 -42.81 14.33
CA PRO A 385 4.65 -43.15 13.03
C PRO A 385 3.77 -42.03 12.55
N GLN A 386 4.07 -41.50 11.36
CA GLN A 386 3.17 -40.63 10.65
C GLN A 386 1.87 -41.39 10.39
N LYS A 387 0.81 -41.06 11.10
CA LYS A 387 -0.53 -41.49 10.70
C LYS A 387 -0.81 -40.87 9.34
N GLU A 388 -0.79 -41.70 8.30
CA GLU A 388 -1.41 -41.35 7.01
C GLU A 388 -2.87 -41.02 7.28
N VAL A 389 -3.19 -39.75 7.22
CA VAL A 389 -4.59 -39.31 7.17
C VAL A 389 -5.05 -39.55 5.75
N VAL A 390 -5.64 -40.70 5.52
CA VAL A 390 -6.42 -40.96 4.30
C VAL A 390 -7.67 -40.06 4.41
N PRO A 391 -7.93 -39.17 3.46
CA PRO A 391 -9.16 -38.41 3.49
C PRO A 391 -10.34 -39.35 3.22
N GLU A 392 -11.18 -39.53 4.23
CA GLU A 392 -12.49 -40.17 4.03
C GLU A 392 -13.32 -39.34 3.04
N MET A 393 -13.61 -39.92 1.91
CA MET A 393 -14.58 -39.38 0.96
C MET A 393 -15.98 -39.47 1.56
N ILE A 394 -16.55 -38.30 1.88
CA ILE A 394 -17.95 -38.19 2.27
C ILE A 394 -18.83 -38.48 1.04
N PRO A 395 -19.71 -39.49 1.06
CA PRO A 395 -20.60 -39.78 -0.08
C PRO A 395 -21.65 -38.65 -0.20
N ILE A 396 -21.71 -38.06 -1.39
CA ILE A 396 -22.77 -37.13 -1.77
C ILE A 396 -24.08 -37.91 -1.86
N LYS A 397 -25.00 -37.72 -0.92
CA LYS A 397 -26.40 -38.20 -1.06
C LYS A 397 -27.06 -37.36 -2.14
N GLN A 398 -27.34 -38.02 -3.27
CA GLN A 398 -28.33 -37.55 -4.21
C GLN A 398 -29.72 -37.68 -3.55
N THR A 399 -30.43 -36.57 -3.42
CA THR A 399 -31.85 -36.55 -3.14
C THR A 399 -32.55 -35.94 -4.36
N LEU A 400 -33.47 -36.75 -4.85
CA LEU A 400 -34.46 -36.47 -5.91
C LEU A 400 -35.26 -35.20 -5.62
#